data_6b117e9580c224c00b5151249efcb1bf
#
_entry.id   6b117e9580c224c00b5151249efcb1bf
#
_cell.length_a   1.000
_cell.length_b   1.000
_cell.length_c   1.000
_cell.angle_alpha   90.00
_cell.angle_beta   90.00
_cell.angle_gamma   90.00
#
_symmetry.space_group_name_H-M   'P 1'
#
loop_
_entity.id
_entity.type
_entity.pdbx_description
1 polymer ?
#
loop_
_entity_poly.entity_id
_entity_poly.type
_entity_poly.pdbx_seq_one_letter_code
_entity_poly.pdbx_strand_id
1 'polypeptide(L)'
;MTTFTKFILAITVIGASAVVQASDSNFASLTLGQTSDKVKKSSPVNSNLDRPNADGVIGKDTTWGLRVGRQNDEGRIYGTYDNVSGAHNGLKLRQENLLGSYDMFLPVTSSTKLFGGGSAGLTKLTQESPGYSRDSNIGYAFGVQAGVLQQVSQNTSIELGYRYLRSNASTEISERGGSKQGSLGLNSSAQTYLSANYAF
;
A
#
# COMPACT_ATOMS: atom_id res chain seq x y z
N MET A 1 11.12 -12.24 18.70
CA MET A 1 9.74 -12.74 18.60
C MET A 1 8.77 -11.99 19.53
N THR A 2 8.72 -10.67 19.53
CA THR A 2 7.88 -9.92 20.51
C THR A 2 7.11 -8.73 19.92
N THR A 3 7.19 -8.49 18.62
CA THR A 3 6.53 -7.33 18.01
C THR A 3 5.20 -7.69 17.31
N PHE A 4 5.00 -8.95 16.95
CA PHE A 4 3.80 -9.41 16.25
C PHE A 4 2.58 -9.58 17.17
N THR A 5 2.81 -9.87 18.44
CA THR A 5 1.73 -10.17 19.42
C THR A 5 1.00 -8.91 19.89
N LYS A 6 1.59 -7.73 19.77
CA LYS A 6 0.99 -6.46 20.23
C LYS A 6 0.00 -5.85 19.24
N PHE A 7 0.04 -6.24 17.96
CA PHE A 7 -0.86 -5.71 16.93
C PHE A 7 -2.21 -6.41 16.83
N ILE A 8 -2.30 -7.66 17.29
CA ILE A 8 -3.57 -8.43 17.28
C ILE A 8 -4.55 -7.91 18.35
N LEU A 9 -4.06 -7.24 19.37
CA LEU A 9 -4.89 -6.78 20.49
C LEU A 9 -5.69 -5.49 20.19
N ALA A 10 -5.32 -4.76 19.15
CA ALA A 10 -6.01 -3.50 18.81
C ALA A 10 -7.30 -3.70 17.98
N ILE A 11 -7.51 -4.86 17.39
CA ILE A 11 -8.69 -5.15 16.55
C ILE A 11 -9.88 -5.65 17.41
N THR A 12 -9.62 -6.07 18.65
CA THR A 12 -10.65 -6.68 19.53
C THR A 12 -11.52 -5.69 20.29
N VAL A 13 -11.29 -4.38 20.19
CA VAL A 13 -11.99 -3.37 21.02
C VAL A 13 -13.15 -2.65 20.28
N ILE A 14 -13.37 -2.91 19.00
CA ILE A 14 -14.47 -2.27 18.23
C ILE A 14 -15.67 -3.23 18.04
N GLY A 15 -15.85 -4.17 18.94
CA GLY A 15 -16.90 -5.15 18.85
C GLY A 15 -17.99 -4.99 19.91
N ALA A 16 -18.83 -3.95 19.85
CA ALA A 16 -20.11 -3.99 20.56
C ALA A 16 -21.09 -2.98 19.95
N SER A 17 -22.08 -3.55 19.31
CA SER A 17 -23.37 -3.06 18.86
C SER A 17 -23.54 -3.03 17.34
N ALA A 18 -23.88 -4.19 16.78
CA ALA A 18 -24.42 -4.31 15.43
C ALA A 18 -25.89 -4.70 15.50
N VAL A 19 -26.74 -3.77 15.16
CA VAL A 19 -28.10 -4.08 14.66
C VAL A 19 -27.97 -4.19 13.14
N VAL A 20 -28.27 -5.36 12.64
CA VAL A 20 -28.28 -5.70 11.22
C VAL A 20 -29.37 -4.93 10.51
N GLN A 21 -28.99 -4.08 9.57
CA GLN A 21 -29.83 -3.74 8.42
C GLN A 21 -28.94 -3.54 7.21
N ALA A 22 -29.35 -4.14 6.08
CA ALA A 22 -28.76 -3.97 4.75
C ALA A 22 -28.83 -2.50 4.34
N SER A 23 -27.83 -1.74 4.70
CA SER A 23 -27.58 -0.36 4.31
C SER A 23 -26.18 0.00 4.83
N ASP A 24 -25.66 1.09 4.54
CA ASP A 24 -24.35 1.58 4.89
C ASP A 24 -23.75 1.04 6.21
N SER A 25 -22.68 0.28 6.13
CA SER A 25 -21.90 -0.17 7.28
C SER A 25 -20.50 0.45 7.25
N ASN A 26 -19.97 0.73 8.43
CA ASN A 26 -18.55 1.05 8.54
C ASN A 26 -17.74 -0.24 8.46
N PHE A 27 -16.51 -0.17 7.99
CA PHE A 27 -15.63 -1.30 8.02
C PHE A 27 -14.19 -0.90 8.35
N ALA A 28 -13.46 -1.84 8.89
CA ALA A 28 -12.02 -1.78 9.05
C ALA A 28 -11.38 -3.04 8.46
N SER A 29 -10.19 -2.92 7.90
CA SER A 29 -9.48 -4.07 7.38
C SER A 29 -7.99 -4.03 7.62
N LEU A 30 -7.41 -5.23 7.75
CA LEU A 30 -5.99 -5.48 7.73
C LEU A 30 -5.63 -6.08 6.38
N THR A 31 -4.63 -5.50 5.73
CA THR A 31 -4.15 -5.92 4.42
C THR A 31 -2.71 -6.42 4.53
N LEU A 32 -2.44 -7.56 3.90
CA LEU A 32 -1.10 -8.09 3.69
C LEU A 32 -0.91 -8.36 2.20
N GLY A 33 0.27 -8.08 1.67
CA GLY A 33 0.49 -8.23 0.25
C GLY A 33 1.96 -8.21 -0.14
N GLN A 34 2.16 -8.19 -1.44
CA GLN A 34 3.47 -8.00 -2.05
C GLN A 34 3.41 -6.84 -3.02
N THR A 35 4.41 -5.98 -2.96
CA THR A 35 4.54 -4.82 -3.84
C THR A 35 5.80 -4.93 -4.67
N SER A 36 5.70 -4.50 -5.92
CA SER A 36 6.82 -4.31 -6.85
C SER A 36 6.77 -2.91 -7.41
N ASP A 37 7.88 -2.18 -7.28
CA ASP A 37 8.02 -0.80 -7.71
C ASP A 37 8.88 -0.66 -8.96
N LYS A 38 8.51 0.27 -9.83
CA LYS A 38 9.37 0.76 -10.91
C LYS A 38 9.95 2.11 -10.51
N VAL A 39 11.26 2.15 -10.33
CA VAL A 39 12.01 3.32 -9.90
C VAL A 39 12.79 3.89 -11.08
N LYS A 40 12.63 5.18 -11.35
CA LYS A 40 13.45 5.93 -12.30
C LYS A 40 14.68 6.49 -11.61
N LYS A 41 15.84 6.30 -12.24
CA LYS A 41 17.13 6.86 -11.80
C LYS A 41 17.46 8.11 -12.61
N SER A 42 18.01 9.10 -11.94
CA SER A 42 18.65 10.22 -12.65
C SER A 42 19.96 9.78 -13.32
N SER A 43 20.38 10.48 -14.39
CA SER A 43 21.65 10.20 -15.08
C SER A 43 22.87 10.18 -14.15
N PRO A 44 23.01 11.11 -13.19
CA PRO A 44 24.12 11.07 -12.24
C PRO A 44 24.20 9.78 -11.41
N VAL A 45 23.06 9.20 -10.99
CA VAL A 45 23.05 7.93 -10.26
C VAL A 45 23.64 6.80 -11.11
N ASN A 46 23.36 6.80 -12.41
CA ASN A 46 23.92 5.78 -13.32
C ASN A 46 25.43 5.89 -13.48
N SER A 47 25.98 7.09 -13.37
CA SER A 47 27.42 7.35 -13.54
C SER A 47 28.21 7.15 -12.24
N ASN A 48 27.61 7.42 -11.09
CA ASN A 48 28.27 7.51 -9.81
C ASN A 48 28.20 6.22 -8.98
N LEU A 49 27.28 5.33 -9.28
CA LEU A 49 27.12 4.07 -8.57
C LEU A 49 27.52 2.89 -9.46
N ASP A 50 28.42 2.04 -8.94
CA ASP A 50 28.78 0.75 -9.58
C ASP A 50 27.61 -0.22 -9.56
N ARG A 51 26.84 -0.31 -10.61
CA ARG A 51 25.63 -1.14 -10.77
C ARG A 51 24.38 -0.55 -10.10
N PRO A 52 23.93 0.62 -10.50
CA PRO A 52 22.74 1.24 -9.91
C PRO A 52 21.44 0.61 -10.47
N ASN A 53 21.24 -0.70 -10.34
CA ASN A 53 19.98 -1.30 -10.70
C ASN A 53 18.96 -1.03 -9.58
N ALA A 54 18.34 0.17 -9.63
CA ALA A 54 17.28 0.55 -8.72
C ALA A 54 15.94 -0.13 -9.07
N ASP A 55 15.81 -0.69 -10.29
CA ASP A 55 14.68 -1.53 -10.63
C ASP A 55 14.72 -2.80 -9.77
N GLY A 56 13.67 -3.01 -8.99
CA GLY A 56 13.59 -4.14 -8.07
C GLY A 56 14.07 -3.86 -6.65
N VAL A 57 14.39 -2.62 -6.28
CA VAL A 57 14.69 -2.27 -4.87
C VAL A 57 13.50 -2.65 -3.97
N ILE A 58 12.27 -2.41 -4.43
CA ILE A 58 11.05 -3.00 -3.90
C ILE A 58 10.52 -3.95 -4.97
N GLY A 59 10.94 -5.20 -4.92
CA GLY A 59 10.56 -6.22 -5.89
C GLY A 59 9.98 -7.45 -5.20
N LYS A 60 8.65 -7.55 -5.09
CA LYS A 60 7.93 -8.58 -4.34
C LYS A 60 8.17 -8.51 -2.82
N ASP A 61 8.35 -7.31 -2.31
CA ASP A 61 8.50 -7.09 -0.87
C ASP A 61 7.15 -7.07 -0.17
N THR A 62 7.17 -7.54 1.08
CA THR A 62 5.96 -7.61 1.90
C THR A 62 5.44 -6.23 2.20
N THR A 63 4.16 -6.04 1.92
CA THR A 63 3.42 -4.84 2.25
C THR A 63 2.37 -5.18 3.30
N TRP A 64 2.21 -4.31 4.28
CA TRP A 64 1.08 -4.33 5.19
C TRP A 64 0.33 -3.02 5.14
N GLY A 65 -0.97 -3.07 5.41
CA GLY A 65 -1.80 -1.88 5.38
C GLY A 65 -3.05 -1.99 6.23
N LEU A 66 -3.62 -0.83 6.51
CA LEU A 66 -4.88 -0.67 7.22
C LEU A 66 -5.85 0.11 6.34
N ARG A 67 -7.12 -0.25 6.39
CA ARG A 67 -8.20 0.45 5.70
C ARG A 67 -9.35 0.69 6.65
N VAL A 68 -9.98 1.85 6.51
CA VAL A 68 -11.21 2.20 7.23
C VAL A 68 -12.12 2.96 6.29
N GLY A 69 -13.43 2.70 6.35
CA GLY A 69 -14.38 3.37 5.48
C GLY A 69 -15.82 2.94 5.70
N ARG A 70 -16.64 3.25 4.71
CA ARG A 70 -18.05 2.86 4.64
C ARG A 70 -18.30 2.05 3.39
N GLN A 71 -19.20 1.10 3.49
CA GLN A 71 -19.61 0.24 2.39
C GLN A 71 -21.11 0.01 2.40
N ASN A 72 -21.65 -0.26 1.22
CA ASN A 72 -23.02 -0.73 1.01
C ASN A 72 -23.00 -1.87 -0.03
N ASP A 73 -24.16 -2.23 -0.56
CA ASP A 73 -24.23 -3.31 -1.55
C ASP A 73 -23.68 -2.94 -2.91
N GLU A 74 -23.60 -1.65 -3.25
CA GLU A 74 -23.16 -1.14 -4.55
C GLU A 74 -21.65 -0.83 -4.58
N GLY A 75 -21.06 -0.50 -3.43
CA GLY A 75 -19.65 -0.12 -3.38
C GLY A 75 -19.17 0.31 -2.00
N ARG A 76 -17.97 0.89 -1.98
CA ARG A 76 -17.34 1.38 -0.76
C ARG A 76 -16.45 2.60 -1.01
N ILE A 77 -16.38 3.48 -0.01
CA ILE A 77 -15.41 4.58 0.07
C ILE A 77 -14.56 4.40 1.31
N TYR A 78 -13.24 4.53 1.19
CA TYR A 78 -12.34 4.24 2.30
C TYR A 78 -10.99 4.94 2.20
N GLY A 79 -10.38 5.15 3.36
CA GLY A 79 -8.99 5.54 3.51
C GLY A 79 -8.09 4.31 3.66
N THR A 80 -6.89 4.37 3.10
CA THR A 80 -5.87 3.33 3.19
C THR A 80 -4.56 3.93 3.67
N TYR A 81 -3.88 3.24 4.60
CA TYR A 81 -2.47 3.41 4.89
C TYR A 81 -1.74 2.11 4.57
N ASP A 82 -0.74 2.18 3.68
CA ASP A 82 0.13 1.04 3.33
C ASP A 82 1.59 1.38 3.62
N ASN A 83 2.36 0.38 4.03
CA ASN A 83 3.80 0.47 4.23
C ASN A 83 4.51 -0.71 3.56
N VAL A 84 5.52 -0.42 2.79
CA VAL A 84 6.41 -1.40 2.18
C VAL A 84 7.87 -0.94 2.28
N SER A 85 8.78 -1.88 2.49
CA SER A 85 10.21 -1.60 2.54
C SER A 85 10.97 -2.71 1.83
N GLY A 86 11.86 -2.32 0.94
CA GLY A 86 12.72 -3.23 0.18
C GLY A 86 14.16 -2.75 0.14
N ALA A 87 15.07 -3.70 -0.06
CA ALA A 87 16.50 -3.42 -0.21
C ALA A 87 17.08 -4.28 -1.33
N HIS A 88 17.80 -3.65 -2.26
CA HIS A 88 18.45 -4.34 -3.36
C HIS A 88 19.69 -3.56 -3.83
N ASN A 89 20.79 -4.27 -4.11
CA ASN A 89 22.04 -3.68 -4.61
C ASN A 89 22.56 -2.49 -3.79
N GLY A 90 22.51 -2.59 -2.45
CA GLY A 90 22.96 -1.50 -1.55
C GLY A 90 21.99 -0.31 -1.42
N LEU A 91 20.88 -0.32 -2.15
CA LEU A 91 19.81 0.66 -2.01
C LEU A 91 18.70 0.11 -1.11
N LYS A 92 18.24 0.93 -0.18
CA LYS A 92 17.08 0.64 0.68
C LYS A 92 16.05 1.75 0.54
N LEU A 93 14.85 1.37 0.10
CA LEU A 93 13.72 2.28 -0.04
C LEU A 93 12.57 1.83 0.88
N ARG A 94 11.85 2.80 1.41
CA ARG A 94 10.59 2.62 2.09
C ARG A 94 9.54 3.50 1.43
N GLN A 95 8.39 2.91 1.13
CA GLN A 95 7.24 3.59 0.60
C GLN A 95 6.10 3.52 1.60
N GLU A 96 5.49 4.66 1.87
CA GLU A 96 4.30 4.81 2.69
C GLU A 96 3.23 5.49 1.85
N ASN A 97 2.04 4.88 1.75
CA ASN A 97 0.92 5.44 0.99
C ASN A 97 -0.20 5.84 1.94
N LEU A 98 -0.79 7.02 1.70
CA LEU A 98 -2.03 7.46 2.30
C LEU A 98 -3.00 7.78 1.18
N LEU A 99 -4.02 6.95 0.98
CA LEU A 99 -4.91 6.98 -0.18
C LEU A 99 -6.37 7.08 0.26
N GLY A 100 -7.15 7.86 -0.49
CA GLY A 100 -8.60 7.75 -0.55
C GLY A 100 -8.99 6.88 -1.75
N SER A 101 -9.96 5.99 -1.57
CA SER A 101 -10.36 5.00 -2.58
C SER A 101 -11.86 4.89 -2.68
N TYR A 102 -12.32 4.58 -3.88
CA TYR A 102 -13.72 4.20 -4.14
C TYR A 102 -13.73 2.93 -5.00
N ASP A 103 -14.51 1.94 -4.57
CA ASP A 103 -14.76 0.70 -5.32
C ASP A 103 -16.25 0.51 -5.55
N MET A 104 -16.59 0.05 -6.74
CA MET A 104 -17.91 -0.48 -7.10
C MET A 104 -17.92 -1.99 -6.95
N PHE A 105 -19.02 -2.55 -6.48
CA PHE A 105 -19.25 -3.97 -6.35
C PHE A 105 -20.11 -4.52 -7.48
N LEU A 106 -19.72 -5.68 -8.00
CA LEU A 106 -20.49 -6.49 -8.91
C LEU A 106 -20.79 -7.84 -8.23
N PRO A 107 -22.00 -8.08 -7.76
CA PRO A 107 -22.34 -9.36 -7.12
C PRO A 107 -22.29 -10.49 -8.14
N VAL A 108 -21.59 -11.56 -7.81
CA VAL A 108 -21.51 -12.80 -8.62
C VAL A 108 -22.35 -13.90 -7.99
N THR A 109 -22.31 -14.00 -6.66
CA THR A 109 -23.17 -14.87 -5.86
C THR A 109 -23.68 -14.11 -4.64
N SER A 110 -24.48 -14.76 -3.79
CA SER A 110 -24.94 -14.17 -2.52
C SER A 110 -23.80 -13.84 -1.56
N SER A 111 -22.63 -14.48 -1.70
CA SER A 111 -21.47 -14.30 -0.81
C SER A 111 -20.20 -13.82 -1.52
N THR A 112 -20.19 -13.74 -2.85
CA THR A 112 -19.03 -13.35 -3.65
C THR A 112 -19.35 -12.11 -4.47
N LYS A 113 -18.52 -11.08 -4.32
CA LYS A 113 -18.58 -9.86 -5.13
C LYS A 113 -17.24 -9.65 -5.85
N LEU A 114 -17.27 -9.24 -7.11
CA LEU A 114 -16.13 -8.63 -7.74
C LEU A 114 -16.13 -7.15 -7.36
N PHE A 115 -14.95 -6.55 -7.34
CA PHE A 115 -14.85 -5.10 -7.18
C PHE A 115 -13.86 -4.51 -8.18
N GLY A 116 -14.10 -3.25 -8.52
CA GLY A 116 -13.19 -2.43 -9.30
C GLY A 116 -13.33 -0.98 -8.92
N GLY A 117 -12.21 -0.26 -8.90
CA GLY A 117 -12.24 1.11 -8.44
C GLY A 117 -10.97 1.89 -8.67
N GLY A 118 -10.92 3.08 -8.06
CA GLY A 118 -9.80 4.00 -8.15
C GLY A 118 -9.34 4.48 -6.78
N SER A 119 -8.08 4.86 -6.73
CA SER A 119 -7.42 5.45 -5.56
C SER A 119 -6.67 6.71 -5.94
N ALA A 120 -6.66 7.69 -5.06
CA ALA A 120 -5.81 8.87 -5.16
C ALA A 120 -5.35 9.32 -3.77
N GLY A 121 -4.16 9.90 -3.69
CA GLY A 121 -3.61 10.37 -2.43
C GLY A 121 -2.14 10.72 -2.49
N LEU A 122 -1.43 10.44 -1.42
CA LEU A 122 -0.03 10.79 -1.24
C LEU A 122 0.82 9.53 -1.06
N THR A 123 2.02 9.56 -1.63
CA THR A 123 3.07 8.58 -1.41
C THR A 123 4.29 9.30 -0.85
N LYS A 124 4.79 8.82 0.28
CA LYS A 124 6.08 9.22 0.83
C LYS A 124 7.11 8.16 0.45
N LEU A 125 8.16 8.58 -0.24
CA LEU A 125 9.31 7.74 -0.57
C LEU A 125 10.47 8.15 0.32
N THR A 126 11.07 7.19 1.01
CA THR A 126 12.22 7.41 1.91
C THR A 126 13.38 6.53 1.46
N GLN A 127 14.54 7.14 1.28
CA GLN A 127 15.80 6.45 1.03
C GLN A 127 16.55 6.28 2.37
N GLU A 128 16.94 5.05 2.69
CA GLU A 128 17.61 4.67 3.95
C GLU A 128 18.85 3.81 3.68
N SER A 129 19.52 3.99 2.55
CA SER A 129 20.63 3.14 2.14
C SER A 129 21.85 3.33 3.05
N PRO A 130 22.57 2.26 3.42
CA PRO A 130 23.79 2.34 4.21
C PRO A 130 24.85 3.22 3.51
N GLY A 131 25.53 4.09 4.28
CA GLY A 131 26.55 4.99 3.74
C GLY A 131 26.03 6.31 3.16
N TYR A 132 24.72 6.42 2.96
CA TYR A 132 24.08 7.63 2.43
C TYR A 132 23.27 8.36 3.51
N SER A 133 23.06 9.65 3.30
CA SER A 133 22.16 10.44 4.13
C SER A 133 20.72 10.02 3.86
N ARG A 134 19.95 9.86 4.94
CA ARG A 134 18.52 9.58 4.80
C ARG A 134 17.83 10.77 4.16
N ASP A 135 17.06 10.51 3.12
CA ASP A 135 16.22 11.52 2.47
C ASP A 135 14.80 11.00 2.30
N SER A 136 13.82 11.88 2.38
CA SER A 136 12.42 11.53 2.16
C SER A 136 11.67 12.66 1.51
N ASN A 137 10.80 12.31 0.56
CA ASN A 137 9.94 13.26 -0.12
C ASN A 137 8.55 12.68 -0.32
N ILE A 138 7.56 13.57 -0.43
CA ILE A 138 6.17 13.24 -0.62
C ILE A 138 5.77 13.64 -2.03
N GLY A 139 5.11 12.72 -2.73
CA GLY A 139 4.49 12.97 -4.02
C GLY A 139 3.02 12.56 -3.98
N TYR A 140 2.31 12.88 -5.06
CA TYR A 140 0.97 12.35 -5.27
C TYR A 140 1.03 10.92 -5.80
N ALA A 141 -0.03 10.16 -5.55
CA ALA A 141 -0.26 8.86 -6.14
C ALA A 141 -1.72 8.73 -6.59
N PHE A 142 -1.92 8.07 -7.72
CA PHE A 142 -3.25 7.71 -8.21
C PHE A 142 -3.20 6.41 -8.98
N GLY A 143 -4.31 5.70 -9.01
CA GLY A 143 -4.34 4.43 -9.71
C GLY A 143 -5.67 3.72 -9.63
N VAL A 144 -5.63 2.45 -10.01
CA VAL A 144 -6.81 1.59 -10.10
C VAL A 144 -6.58 0.31 -9.32
N GLN A 145 -7.67 -0.29 -8.87
CA GLN A 145 -7.68 -1.59 -8.22
C GLN A 145 -8.86 -2.44 -8.68
N ALA A 146 -8.69 -3.74 -8.58
CA ALA A 146 -9.73 -4.72 -8.82
C ALA A 146 -9.46 -5.99 -8.01
N GLY A 147 -10.51 -6.78 -7.76
CA GLY A 147 -10.36 -8.04 -7.05
C GLY A 147 -11.67 -8.75 -6.78
N VAL A 148 -11.59 -9.70 -5.88
CA VAL A 148 -12.70 -10.53 -5.42
C VAL A 148 -12.85 -10.38 -3.92
N LEU A 149 -14.07 -10.15 -3.47
CA LEU A 149 -14.44 -10.11 -2.07
C LEU A 149 -15.36 -11.29 -1.79
N GLN A 150 -14.97 -12.13 -0.83
CA GLN A 150 -15.71 -13.29 -0.37
C GLN A 150 -16.20 -13.05 1.06
N GLN A 151 -17.51 -13.02 1.26
CA GLN A 151 -18.11 -12.96 2.58
C GLN A 151 -18.01 -14.34 3.24
N VAL A 152 -17.44 -14.38 4.44
CA VAL A 152 -17.23 -15.60 5.23
C VAL A 152 -18.14 -15.66 6.45
N SER A 153 -18.64 -14.52 6.92
CA SER A 153 -19.69 -14.41 7.93
C SER A 153 -20.49 -13.13 7.73
N GLN A 154 -21.49 -12.88 8.58
CA GLN A 154 -22.33 -11.68 8.48
C GLN A 154 -21.53 -10.38 8.48
N ASN A 155 -20.46 -10.31 9.27
CA ASN A 155 -19.64 -9.10 9.46
C ASN A 155 -18.20 -9.23 8.92
N THR A 156 -17.81 -10.41 8.42
CA THR A 156 -16.42 -10.66 8.02
C THR A 156 -16.35 -11.07 6.56
N SER A 157 -15.42 -10.46 5.84
CA SER A 157 -15.09 -10.87 4.48
C SER A 157 -13.58 -10.94 4.27
N ILE A 158 -13.17 -11.76 3.32
CA ILE A 158 -11.80 -11.88 2.82
C ILE A 158 -11.76 -11.32 1.41
N GLU A 159 -10.73 -10.61 1.09
CA GLU A 159 -10.55 -9.97 -0.20
C GLU A 159 -9.19 -10.32 -0.78
N LEU A 160 -9.17 -10.75 -2.05
CA LEU A 160 -7.98 -10.86 -2.86
C LEU A 160 -8.04 -9.76 -3.92
N GLY A 161 -7.03 -8.90 -3.96
CA GLY A 161 -7.02 -7.77 -4.88
C GLY A 161 -5.66 -7.48 -5.50
N TYR A 162 -5.73 -6.72 -6.57
CA TYR A 162 -4.58 -6.15 -7.25
C TYR A 162 -4.78 -4.64 -7.36
N ARG A 163 -3.73 -3.87 -7.05
CA ARG A 163 -3.70 -2.40 -7.18
C ARG A 163 -2.49 -1.97 -7.98
N TYR A 164 -2.72 -1.05 -8.91
CA TYR A 164 -1.68 -0.40 -9.66
C TYR A 164 -1.73 1.10 -9.41
N LEU A 165 -0.64 1.68 -8.93
CA LEU A 165 -0.50 3.11 -8.66
C LEU A 165 0.57 3.71 -9.55
N ARG A 166 0.36 4.95 -9.96
CA ARG A 166 1.39 5.86 -10.48
C ARG A 166 1.69 6.93 -9.45
N SER A 167 2.95 7.30 -9.35
CA SER A 167 3.40 8.32 -8.41
C SER A 167 4.48 9.20 -9.03
N ASN A 168 4.63 10.41 -8.48
CA ASN A 168 5.74 11.31 -8.76
C ASN A 168 6.67 11.50 -7.55
N ALA A 169 6.51 10.71 -6.48
CA ALA A 169 7.40 10.79 -5.33
C ALA A 169 8.85 10.50 -5.75
N SER A 170 9.79 11.29 -5.26
CA SER A 170 11.21 11.14 -5.55
C SER A 170 12.02 11.38 -4.30
N THR A 171 13.22 10.80 -4.24
CA THR A 171 14.16 10.99 -3.13
C THR A 171 15.57 11.19 -3.67
N GLU A 172 16.40 11.86 -2.92
CA GLU A 172 17.79 12.14 -3.30
C GLU A 172 18.73 11.11 -2.66
N ILE A 173 19.80 10.79 -3.38
CA ILE A 173 20.92 10.01 -2.87
C ILE A 173 22.10 10.97 -2.68
N SER A 174 22.50 11.17 -1.43
CA SER A 174 23.66 12.00 -1.06
C SER A 174 24.54 11.20 -0.11
N GLU A 175 25.84 11.23 -0.31
CA GLU A 175 26.80 10.66 0.64
C GLU A 175 26.67 11.33 1.99
N ARG A 176 26.98 10.62 3.06
CA ARG A 176 26.93 11.17 4.42
C ARG A 176 28.01 12.23 4.59
N GLY A 177 27.60 13.51 4.60
CA GLY A 177 28.51 14.67 4.64
C GLY A 177 29.15 15.04 3.31
N GLY A 178 28.68 14.45 2.20
CA GLY A 178 29.21 14.65 0.85
C GLY A 178 28.22 15.23 -0.15
N SER A 179 28.58 15.19 -1.42
CA SER A 179 27.79 15.71 -2.52
C SER A 179 26.61 14.81 -2.88
N LYS A 180 25.59 15.40 -3.51
CA LYS A 180 24.46 14.70 -4.12
C LYS A 180 24.94 13.80 -5.25
N GLN A 181 24.64 12.52 -5.17
CA GLN A 181 24.98 11.52 -6.18
C GLN A 181 23.86 11.36 -7.25
N GLY A 182 22.64 11.83 -6.94
CA GLY A 182 21.52 11.82 -7.85
C GLY A 182 20.18 11.66 -7.15
N SER A 183 19.16 11.24 -7.90
CA SER A 183 17.81 11.05 -7.37
C SER A 183 17.16 9.77 -7.88
N LEU A 184 16.26 9.22 -7.08
CA LEU A 184 15.39 8.09 -7.39
C LEU A 184 13.95 8.58 -7.39
N GLY A 185 13.22 8.31 -8.47
CA GLY A 185 11.81 8.67 -8.59
C GLY A 185 10.92 7.41 -8.70
N LEU A 186 9.89 7.32 -7.90
CA LEU A 186 8.89 6.28 -8.00
C LEU A 186 7.98 6.55 -9.21
N ASN A 187 7.98 5.66 -10.19
CA ASN A 187 7.15 5.81 -11.38
C ASN A 187 5.82 5.09 -11.22
N SER A 188 5.87 3.85 -10.77
CA SER A 188 4.67 3.04 -10.53
C SER A 188 4.91 1.96 -9.50
N SER A 189 3.83 1.51 -8.89
CA SER A 189 3.78 0.47 -7.87
C SER A 189 2.66 -0.52 -8.22
N ALA A 190 2.98 -1.80 -8.24
CA ALA A 190 2.05 -2.89 -8.46
C ALA A 190 1.97 -3.74 -7.18
N GLN A 191 0.78 -3.87 -6.63
CA GLN A 191 0.54 -4.59 -5.36
C GLN A 191 -0.49 -5.68 -5.57
N THR A 192 -0.15 -6.92 -5.18
CA THR A 192 -1.12 -8.00 -4.97
C THR A 192 -1.32 -8.15 -3.48
N TYR A 193 -2.56 -8.25 -3.02
CA TYR A 193 -2.85 -8.26 -1.59
C TYR A 193 -4.02 -9.15 -1.21
N LEU A 194 -4.00 -9.60 0.04
CA LEU A 194 -5.08 -10.25 0.76
C LEU A 194 -5.50 -9.34 1.91
N SER A 195 -6.80 -9.15 2.09
CA SER A 195 -7.35 -8.37 3.21
C SER A 195 -8.39 -9.16 3.97
N ALA A 196 -8.39 -8.99 5.29
CA ALA A 196 -9.48 -9.38 6.16
C ALA A 196 -10.26 -8.13 6.55
N ASN A 197 -11.55 -8.09 6.24
CA ASN A 197 -12.42 -6.95 6.49
C ASN A 197 -13.44 -7.32 7.57
N TYR A 198 -13.72 -6.37 8.45
CA TYR A 198 -14.76 -6.47 9.47
C TYR A 198 -15.70 -5.28 9.37
N ALA A 199 -16.99 -5.53 9.19
CA ALA A 199 -18.06 -4.54 9.11
C ALA A 199 -18.75 -4.36 10.48
N PHE A 200 -19.10 -3.11 10.85
CA PHE A 200 -19.75 -2.76 12.11
C PHE A 200 -20.64 -1.53 11.97
#